data_249e3de8bf11c15e8c02f4e4dace7810
#
_entry.id   249e3de8bf11c15e8c02f4e4dace7810
#
_cell.length_a   1.000
_cell.length_b   1.000
_cell.length_c   1.000
_cell.angle_alpha   90.00
_cell.angle_beta   90.00
_cell.angle_gamma   90.00
#
_symmetry.space_group_name_H-M   'P 1'
#
loop_
_entity.id
_entity.type
_entity.pdbx_description
1 polymer ?
#
loop_
_entity_poly.entity_id
_entity_poly.type
_entity_poly.pdbx_seq_one_letter_code
_entity_poly.pdbx_strand_id
1 'polypeptide(L)'
;ESRYYGTPCLYKENGFKERKDAEALIAWLWERENGNENSGVMQSEVSDAEKADAGLMGVYNTSQGTILKVEKKKETKNPPLLYNLAELQNDCSKMFKISPDQTLKVVQELYERKLVTYPRTDARVLSSAVAREISKNLRGLQQYGICSGLANEILQGESWKKIGSTRYTNDKQITDHYAIIPTGQ
;
A
#
# COMPACT_ATOMS: atom_id res chain seq x y z
N GLU A 1 -17.88 -28.16 -3.37
CA GLU A 1 -16.76 -27.32 -3.88
C GLU A 1 -16.47 -26.21 -2.86
N SER A 2 -15.21 -26.05 -2.48
CA SER A 2 -14.79 -25.00 -1.57
C SER A 2 -14.77 -23.64 -2.28
N ARG A 3 -15.26 -22.57 -1.62
CA ARG A 3 -15.13 -21.18 -2.13
C ARG A 3 -13.68 -20.73 -2.37
N TYR A 4 -12.71 -21.50 -1.91
CA TYR A 4 -11.27 -21.24 -2.10
C TYR A 4 -10.66 -22.07 -3.25
N TYR A 5 -11.47 -22.86 -3.97
CA TYR A 5 -11.00 -23.61 -5.11
C TYR A 5 -10.41 -22.67 -6.18
N GLY A 6 -9.23 -23.00 -6.67
CA GLY A 6 -8.52 -22.15 -7.63
C GLY A 6 -7.83 -20.91 -7.09
N THR A 7 -7.89 -20.64 -5.77
CA THR A 7 -7.13 -19.53 -5.18
C THR A 7 -5.70 -19.95 -4.87
N PRO A 8 -4.69 -19.04 -5.03
CA PRO A 8 -3.33 -19.34 -4.62
C PRO A 8 -3.26 -19.58 -3.11
N CYS A 9 -2.61 -20.67 -2.71
CA CYS A 9 -2.37 -20.97 -1.29
C CYS A 9 -0.89 -20.82 -0.97
N LEU A 10 -0.59 -20.25 0.21
CA LEU A 10 0.76 -20.19 0.73
C LEU A 10 1.02 -21.43 1.57
N TYR A 11 2.04 -22.20 1.21
CA TYR A 11 2.53 -23.32 2.01
C TYR A 11 3.27 -22.84 3.25
N LYS A 12 4.01 -21.74 3.13
CA LYS A 12 4.78 -21.11 4.21
C LYS A 12 4.58 -19.59 4.19
N GLU A 13 4.39 -18.97 5.34
CA GLU A 13 3.98 -17.57 5.49
C GLU A 13 4.89 -16.58 4.71
N ASN A 14 6.20 -16.84 4.66
CA ASN A 14 7.18 -16.01 3.94
C ASN A 14 7.72 -16.68 2.66
N GLY A 15 7.07 -17.73 2.18
CA GLY A 15 7.57 -18.53 1.06
C GLY A 15 8.87 -19.28 1.41
N PHE A 16 9.60 -19.69 0.37
CA PHE A 16 10.87 -20.38 0.51
C PHE A 16 12.02 -19.36 0.40
N LYS A 17 13.05 -19.53 1.24
CA LYS A 17 14.26 -18.68 1.18
C LYS A 17 15.14 -19.03 -0.01
N GLU A 18 15.18 -20.31 -0.38
CA GLU A 18 15.98 -20.80 -1.49
C GLU A 18 15.08 -21.53 -2.51
N ARG A 19 15.39 -21.34 -3.78
CA ARG A 19 14.64 -21.91 -4.89
C ARG A 19 14.63 -23.45 -4.84
N LYS A 20 15.74 -24.07 -4.42
CA LYS A 20 15.86 -25.54 -4.29
C LYS A 20 14.82 -26.14 -3.34
N ASP A 21 14.44 -25.41 -2.27
CA ASP A 21 13.47 -25.91 -1.29
C ASP A 21 12.05 -25.93 -1.88
N ALA A 22 11.72 -24.93 -2.70
CA ALA A 22 10.46 -24.91 -3.44
C ALA A 22 10.41 -26.02 -4.49
N GLU A 23 11.50 -26.23 -5.23
CA GLU A 23 11.62 -27.28 -6.25
C GLU A 23 11.53 -28.67 -5.61
N ALA A 24 12.13 -28.87 -4.44
CA ALA A 24 12.05 -30.13 -3.70
C ALA A 24 10.60 -30.44 -3.25
N LEU A 25 9.87 -29.43 -2.77
CA LEU A 25 8.45 -29.61 -2.43
C LEU A 25 7.60 -29.96 -3.66
N ILE A 26 7.81 -29.29 -4.79
CA ILE A 26 7.09 -29.54 -6.02
C ILE A 26 7.37 -31.00 -6.51
N ALA A 27 8.64 -31.41 -6.51
CA ALA A 27 9.04 -32.76 -6.89
C ALA A 27 8.37 -33.82 -6.00
N TRP A 28 8.38 -33.59 -4.68
CA TRP A 28 7.75 -34.50 -3.71
C TRP A 28 6.22 -34.60 -3.91
N LEU A 29 5.54 -33.46 -4.17
CA LEU A 29 4.10 -33.45 -4.47
C LEU A 29 3.80 -34.22 -5.77
N TRP A 30 4.62 -34.02 -6.81
CA TRP A 30 4.47 -34.68 -8.10
C TRP A 30 4.65 -36.19 -8.04
N GLU A 31 5.64 -36.68 -7.27
CA GLU A 31 5.89 -38.11 -7.04
C GLU A 31 4.71 -38.77 -6.32
N ARG A 32 4.07 -38.10 -5.38
CA ARG A 32 2.90 -38.61 -4.68
C ARG A 32 1.65 -38.65 -5.58
N GLU A 33 1.45 -37.68 -6.44
CA GLU A 33 0.32 -37.71 -7.41
C GLU A 33 0.44 -38.87 -8.41
N ASN A 34 1.67 -39.25 -8.75
CA ASN A 34 1.91 -40.33 -9.71
C ASN A 34 2.04 -41.74 -9.06
N GLY A 35 1.61 -41.91 -7.82
CA GLY A 35 1.41 -43.21 -7.20
C GLY A 35 2.65 -43.89 -6.63
N ASN A 36 3.71 -43.16 -6.35
CA ASN A 36 4.89 -43.70 -5.68
C ASN A 36 4.74 -43.59 -4.15
N GLU A 37 4.08 -44.53 -3.51
CA GLU A 37 3.78 -44.56 -2.07
C GLU A 37 5.01 -44.69 -1.17
N ASN A 38 6.23 -44.80 -1.71
CA ASN A 38 7.47 -45.03 -0.97
C ASN A 38 8.38 -43.78 -0.83
N SER A 39 7.94 -42.59 -1.15
CA SER A 39 8.73 -41.40 -0.90
C SER A 39 8.67 -41.04 0.59
N GLY A 40 9.76 -41.28 1.28
CA GLY A 40 9.91 -41.02 2.72
C GLY A 40 9.61 -39.57 3.09
N VAL A 41 9.24 -39.38 4.33
CA VAL A 41 9.02 -38.08 4.98
C VAL A 41 10.20 -37.14 4.64
N MET A 42 9.90 -36.01 4.04
CA MET A 42 10.89 -34.97 3.80
C MET A 42 11.35 -34.42 5.16
N GLN A 43 12.48 -34.91 5.68
CA GLN A 43 13.12 -34.37 6.87
C GLN A 43 13.90 -33.11 6.46
N SER A 44 13.21 -31.97 6.42
CA SER A 44 13.93 -30.70 6.57
C SER A 44 14.30 -30.55 8.04
N GLU A 45 15.49 -30.04 8.35
CA GLU A 45 15.85 -29.64 9.70
C GLU A 45 14.98 -28.48 10.17
N VAL A 46 13.86 -28.83 10.77
CA VAL A 46 12.86 -27.91 11.30
C VAL A 46 13.24 -27.69 12.76
N SER A 47 13.28 -26.43 13.20
CA SER A 47 13.56 -26.07 14.59
C SER A 47 12.52 -26.68 15.55
N ASP A 48 12.88 -26.89 16.84
CA ASP A 48 12.01 -27.52 17.81
C ASP A 48 10.67 -26.81 18.06
N ALA A 49 10.59 -25.52 17.76
CA ALA A 49 9.34 -24.74 17.78
C ALA A 49 8.43 -25.04 16.57
N GLU A 50 9.01 -25.40 15.43
CA GLU A 50 8.27 -25.79 14.23
C GLU A 50 7.84 -27.27 14.28
N LYS A 51 8.52 -28.11 15.07
CA LYS A 51 8.14 -29.53 15.26
C LYS A 51 6.84 -29.71 16.04
N ALA A 52 6.49 -28.76 16.91
CA ALA A 52 5.21 -28.78 17.64
C ALA A 52 3.99 -28.57 16.73
N ASP A 53 4.17 -27.82 15.62
CA ASP A 53 3.15 -27.60 14.61
C ASP A 53 3.18 -28.69 13.51
N ALA A 54 4.32 -29.39 13.36
CA ALA A 54 4.51 -30.49 12.40
C ALA A 54 3.82 -31.80 12.82
N GLY A 55 3.28 -31.89 14.02
CA GLY A 55 2.48 -33.04 14.50
C GLY A 55 1.22 -33.32 13.69
N LEU A 56 0.92 -32.51 12.70
CA LEU A 56 -0.20 -32.65 11.76
C LEU A 56 0.19 -33.18 10.38
N MET A 57 1.42 -33.63 10.15
CA MET A 57 1.80 -34.29 8.89
C MET A 57 1.33 -35.75 8.87
N GLY A 58 0.04 -35.97 9.02
CA GLY A 58 -0.62 -37.24 8.72
C GLY A 58 -1.11 -37.26 7.29
N VAL A 59 -0.57 -38.17 6.50
CA VAL A 59 -1.07 -38.71 5.23
C VAL A 59 -2.04 -37.80 4.47
N TYR A 60 -1.55 -36.98 3.57
CA TYR A 60 -2.41 -36.21 2.69
C TYR A 60 -2.43 -36.84 1.29
N ASN A 61 -3.62 -37.22 0.85
CA ASN A 61 -3.87 -37.47 -0.55
C ASN A 61 -3.72 -36.14 -1.28
N THR A 62 -2.82 -36.04 -2.25
CA THR A 62 -2.46 -34.77 -2.95
C THR A 62 -3.62 -34.12 -3.69
N SER A 63 -4.67 -34.88 -4.00
CA SER A 63 -5.91 -34.37 -4.61
C SER A 63 -6.89 -33.73 -3.60
N GLN A 64 -6.63 -33.85 -2.28
CA GLN A 64 -7.52 -33.31 -1.24
C GLN A 64 -6.70 -32.55 -0.18
N GLY A 65 -6.95 -31.27 -0.05
CA GLY A 65 -6.38 -30.43 1.01
C GLY A 65 -7.42 -30.11 2.08
N THR A 66 -7.04 -30.22 3.36
CA THR A 66 -7.89 -29.81 4.48
C THR A 66 -7.47 -28.41 4.93
N ILE A 67 -8.41 -27.47 4.99
CA ILE A 67 -8.16 -26.14 5.55
C ILE A 67 -8.13 -26.27 7.07
N LEU A 68 -6.96 -26.16 7.66
CA LEU A 68 -6.76 -26.29 9.11
C LEU A 68 -7.15 -24.99 9.85
N LYS A 69 -6.87 -23.84 9.26
CA LYS A 69 -7.10 -22.55 9.88
C LYS A 69 -7.35 -21.46 8.86
N VAL A 70 -8.32 -20.62 9.11
CA VAL A 70 -8.56 -19.38 8.36
C VAL A 70 -8.45 -18.21 9.34
N GLU A 71 -7.43 -17.38 9.18
CA GLU A 71 -7.26 -16.18 9.99
C GLU A 71 -7.65 -14.94 9.19
N LYS A 72 -8.53 -14.13 9.76
CA LYS A 72 -8.87 -12.82 9.22
C LYS A 72 -8.09 -11.76 9.99
N LYS A 73 -6.99 -11.28 9.41
CA LYS A 73 -6.22 -10.15 9.96
C LYS A 73 -6.83 -8.84 9.44
N LYS A 74 -7.15 -7.94 10.36
CA LYS A 74 -7.56 -6.57 10.01
C LYS A 74 -6.31 -5.69 10.00
N GLU A 75 -5.81 -5.37 8.81
CA GLU A 75 -4.74 -4.40 8.66
C GLU A 75 -5.30 -3.01 8.40
N THR A 76 -4.82 -2.03 9.15
CA THR A 76 -5.14 -0.63 8.93
C THR A 76 -3.93 0.05 8.29
N LYS A 77 -4.06 0.47 7.04
CA LYS A 77 -3.05 1.29 6.36
C LYS A 77 -3.46 2.76 6.46
N ASN A 78 -2.56 3.58 6.97
CA ASN A 78 -2.77 5.02 6.93
C ASN A 78 -2.67 5.50 5.47
N PRO A 79 -3.50 6.48 5.07
CA PRO A 79 -3.33 7.16 3.79
C PRO A 79 -1.91 7.72 3.65
N PRO A 80 -1.35 7.85 2.42
CA PRO A 80 -0.02 8.40 2.22
C PRO A 80 0.08 9.84 2.76
N LEU A 81 1.30 10.31 3.00
CA LEU A 81 1.55 11.73 3.27
C LEU A 81 1.25 12.56 2.01
N LEU A 82 1.22 13.88 2.17
CA LEU A 82 1.00 14.80 1.06
C LEU A 82 2.15 14.73 0.05
N TYR A 83 1.96 15.35 -1.10
CA TYR A 83 2.96 15.34 -2.16
C TYR A 83 4.09 16.35 -1.90
N ASN A 84 5.32 15.86 -2.03
CA ASN A 84 6.46 16.64 -2.45
C ASN A 84 6.69 16.45 -3.96
N LEU A 85 7.72 17.08 -4.51
CA LEU A 85 7.99 16.97 -5.95
C LEU A 85 8.29 15.54 -6.38
N ALA A 86 9.11 14.80 -5.64
CA ALA A 86 9.53 13.45 -6.01
C ALA A 86 8.35 12.46 -6.03
N GLU A 87 7.49 12.49 -5.01
CA GLU A 87 6.30 11.64 -4.97
C GLU A 87 5.29 12.00 -6.06
N LEU A 88 5.11 13.30 -6.32
CA LEU A 88 4.24 13.74 -7.40
C LEU A 88 4.75 13.24 -8.76
N GLN A 89 6.05 13.36 -9.04
CA GLN A 89 6.66 12.86 -10.27
C GLN A 89 6.50 11.35 -10.40
N ASN A 90 6.70 10.61 -9.31
CA ASN A 90 6.57 9.16 -9.27
C ASN A 90 5.14 8.71 -9.62
N ASP A 91 4.14 9.33 -9.01
CA ASP A 91 2.75 8.97 -9.25
C ASP A 91 2.28 9.42 -10.63
N CYS A 92 2.68 10.60 -11.10
CA CYS A 92 2.40 11.04 -12.46
C CYS A 92 3.02 10.11 -13.51
N SER A 93 4.25 9.63 -13.28
CA SER A 93 4.88 8.66 -14.16
C SER A 93 4.13 7.33 -14.20
N LYS A 94 3.65 6.85 -13.05
CA LYS A 94 2.86 5.61 -12.97
C LYS A 94 1.50 5.74 -13.64
N MET A 95 0.79 6.84 -13.40
CA MET A 95 -0.60 7.02 -13.83
C MET A 95 -0.70 7.52 -15.26
N PHE A 96 0.13 8.49 -15.65
CA PHE A 96 0.02 9.21 -16.93
C PHE A 96 1.15 8.89 -17.91
N LYS A 97 2.17 8.10 -17.48
CA LYS A 97 3.33 7.74 -18.29
C LYS A 97 4.12 8.96 -18.79
N ILE A 98 4.12 10.05 -18.04
CA ILE A 98 4.91 11.25 -18.33
C ILE A 98 6.21 11.26 -17.55
N SER A 99 7.22 11.96 -18.09
CA SER A 99 8.53 12.06 -17.45
C SER A 99 8.50 12.96 -16.21
N PRO A 100 9.50 12.83 -15.31
CA PRO A 100 9.67 13.76 -14.18
C PRO A 100 9.77 15.23 -14.63
N ASP A 101 10.47 15.50 -15.73
CA ASP A 101 10.61 16.86 -16.27
C ASP A 101 9.29 17.42 -16.80
N GLN A 102 8.51 16.59 -17.47
CA GLN A 102 7.17 16.98 -17.92
C GLN A 102 6.25 17.27 -16.72
N THR A 103 6.31 16.44 -15.68
CA THR A 103 5.55 16.67 -14.44
C THR A 103 5.97 18.00 -13.80
N LEU A 104 7.27 18.27 -13.68
CA LEU A 104 7.76 19.53 -13.12
C LEU A 104 7.27 20.72 -13.95
N LYS A 105 7.33 20.63 -15.26
CA LYS A 105 6.84 21.73 -16.15
C LYS A 105 5.38 22.02 -15.90
N VAL A 106 4.53 20.99 -15.89
CA VAL A 106 3.09 21.16 -15.66
C VAL A 106 2.79 21.75 -14.28
N VAL A 107 3.41 21.23 -13.24
CA VAL A 107 3.15 21.73 -11.88
C VAL A 107 3.70 23.14 -11.67
N GLN A 108 4.78 23.49 -12.37
CA GLN A 108 5.31 24.86 -12.37
C GLN A 108 4.32 25.83 -13.02
N GLU A 109 3.73 25.46 -14.16
CA GLU A 109 2.66 26.27 -14.81
C GLU A 109 1.43 26.44 -13.90
N LEU A 110 1.04 25.37 -13.17
CA LEU A 110 -0.04 25.46 -12.20
C LEU A 110 0.31 26.40 -11.03
N TYR A 111 1.54 26.37 -10.55
CA TYR A 111 2.01 27.29 -9.52
C TYR A 111 2.00 28.74 -9.99
N GLU A 112 2.47 29.04 -11.19
CA GLU A 112 2.46 30.38 -11.78
C GLU A 112 1.04 30.95 -11.94
N ARG A 113 0.07 30.05 -12.19
CA ARG A 113 -1.36 30.36 -12.16
C ARG A 113 -1.96 30.42 -10.75
N LYS A 114 -1.17 30.25 -9.72
CA LYS A 114 -1.59 30.21 -8.32
C LYS A 114 -2.57 29.09 -7.95
N LEU A 115 -2.65 28.02 -8.76
CA LEU A 115 -3.55 26.89 -8.52
C LEU A 115 -3.02 25.86 -7.55
N VAL A 116 -1.70 25.80 -7.40
CA VAL A 116 -1.01 24.93 -6.42
C VAL A 116 0.06 25.71 -5.65
N THR A 117 0.52 25.16 -4.55
CA THR A 117 1.63 25.71 -3.75
C THR A 117 2.97 25.46 -4.44
N TYR A 118 4.06 26.02 -3.91
CA TYR A 118 5.39 25.92 -4.51
C TYR A 118 5.82 24.47 -4.74
N PRO A 119 6.15 24.07 -6.00
CA PRO A 119 6.31 22.66 -6.32
C PRO A 119 7.68 22.07 -5.95
N ARG A 120 8.74 22.88 -5.80
CA ARG A 120 10.09 22.40 -5.48
C ARG A 120 10.27 22.29 -3.98
N THR A 121 9.56 21.39 -3.35
CA THR A 121 9.61 21.13 -1.92
C THR A 121 9.88 19.66 -1.64
N ASP A 122 10.64 19.39 -0.58
CA ASP A 122 10.83 18.03 -0.06
C ASP A 122 9.82 17.71 1.06
N ALA A 123 9.14 18.72 1.59
CA ALA A 123 8.17 18.54 2.65
C ALA A 123 6.90 17.81 2.16
N ARG A 124 6.43 16.89 2.98
CA ARG A 124 5.20 16.10 2.76
C ARG A 124 4.12 16.40 3.79
N VAL A 125 4.24 17.54 4.47
CA VAL A 125 3.37 17.99 5.55
C VAL A 125 2.99 19.44 5.37
N LEU A 126 1.95 19.88 6.07
CA LEU A 126 1.52 21.25 6.16
C LEU A 126 2.16 21.93 7.37
N SER A 127 2.30 23.26 7.31
CA SER A 127 2.52 24.06 8.52
C SER A 127 1.23 24.18 9.34
N SER A 128 1.38 24.43 10.62
CA SER A 128 0.24 24.71 11.52
C SER A 128 -0.59 25.90 11.04
N ALA A 129 0.04 26.90 10.45
CA ALA A 129 -0.63 28.07 9.88
C ALA A 129 -1.54 27.66 8.69
N VAL A 130 -0.99 26.90 7.73
CA VAL A 130 -1.75 26.44 6.56
C VAL A 130 -2.86 25.48 6.96
N ALA A 131 -2.61 24.58 7.91
CA ALA A 131 -3.61 23.65 8.40
C ALA A 131 -4.86 24.35 8.98
N ARG A 132 -4.70 25.50 9.64
CA ARG A 132 -5.82 26.32 10.16
C ARG A 132 -6.66 26.94 9.03
N GLU A 133 -6.05 27.23 7.90
CA GLU A 133 -6.73 27.89 6.77
C GLU A 133 -7.19 26.92 5.68
N ILE A 134 -6.94 25.63 5.83
CA ILE A 134 -7.20 24.62 4.79
C ILE A 134 -8.65 24.62 4.29
N SER A 135 -9.60 25.05 5.11
CA SER A 135 -11.00 25.18 4.71
C SER A 135 -11.21 26.20 3.59
N LYS A 136 -10.34 27.21 3.48
CA LYS A 136 -10.41 28.19 2.38
C LYS A 136 -10.07 27.51 1.06
N ASN A 137 -8.98 26.71 1.06
CA ASN A 137 -8.57 25.94 -0.11
C ASN A 137 -9.69 24.99 -0.55
N LEU A 138 -10.28 24.25 0.39
CA LEU A 138 -11.36 23.32 0.11
C LEU A 138 -12.60 24.02 -0.48
N ARG A 139 -12.97 25.19 0.04
CA ARG A 139 -14.10 25.98 -0.51
C ARG A 139 -13.82 26.47 -1.92
N GLY A 140 -12.59 26.90 -2.20
CA GLY A 140 -12.20 27.27 -3.56
C GLY A 140 -12.27 26.10 -4.52
N LEU A 141 -11.90 24.89 -4.10
CA LEU A 141 -11.97 23.68 -4.91
C LEU A 141 -13.41 23.25 -5.27
N GLN A 142 -14.43 23.72 -4.56
CA GLN A 142 -15.83 23.48 -4.92
C GLN A 142 -16.21 24.01 -6.30
N GLN A 143 -15.47 25.01 -6.79
CA GLN A 143 -15.72 25.62 -8.12
C GLN A 143 -15.19 24.76 -9.28
N TYR A 144 -14.30 23.81 -9.00
CA TYR A 144 -13.72 22.94 -10.02
C TYR A 144 -14.48 21.62 -10.09
N GLY A 145 -15.18 21.38 -11.20
CA GLY A 145 -16.08 20.23 -11.38
C GLY A 145 -15.46 18.87 -10.98
N ILE A 146 -14.19 18.65 -11.30
CA ILE A 146 -13.48 17.40 -10.95
C ILE A 146 -13.29 17.26 -9.43
N CYS A 147 -13.07 18.37 -8.72
CA CYS A 147 -12.76 18.38 -7.29
C CYS A 147 -13.98 18.67 -6.41
N SER A 148 -15.04 19.21 -6.97
CA SER A 148 -16.20 19.73 -6.21
C SER A 148 -16.86 18.69 -5.33
N GLY A 149 -17.05 17.46 -5.82
CA GLY A 149 -17.64 16.36 -5.05
C GLY A 149 -16.84 16.03 -3.81
N LEU A 150 -15.52 15.80 -3.98
CA LEU A 150 -14.61 15.51 -2.87
C LEU A 150 -14.49 16.68 -1.89
N ALA A 151 -14.40 17.91 -2.38
CA ALA A 151 -14.33 19.08 -1.54
C ALA A 151 -15.59 19.25 -0.67
N ASN A 152 -16.76 19.00 -1.24
CA ASN A 152 -18.04 19.02 -0.52
C ASN A 152 -18.09 17.94 0.56
N GLU A 153 -17.72 16.70 0.24
CA GLU A 153 -17.67 15.58 1.19
C GLU A 153 -16.76 15.89 2.38
N ILE A 154 -15.54 16.38 2.12
CA ILE A 154 -14.58 16.74 3.16
C ILE A 154 -15.11 17.87 4.05
N LEU A 155 -15.72 18.89 3.45
CA LEU A 155 -16.27 20.03 4.19
C LEU A 155 -17.46 19.63 5.07
N GLN A 156 -18.38 18.80 4.55
CA GLN A 156 -19.54 18.29 5.27
C GLN A 156 -19.15 17.31 6.38
N GLY A 157 -18.18 16.44 6.11
CA GLY A 157 -17.66 15.46 7.08
C GLY A 157 -16.76 16.06 8.14
N GLU A 158 -16.41 17.35 8.05
CA GLU A 158 -15.60 18.11 9.03
C GLU A 158 -14.22 17.50 9.34
N SER A 159 -13.75 16.54 8.55
CA SER A 159 -12.46 15.87 8.76
C SER A 159 -11.26 16.83 8.72
N TRP A 160 -11.38 17.91 7.98
CA TRP A 160 -10.37 18.97 7.88
C TRP A 160 -10.12 19.71 9.22
N LYS A 161 -11.11 19.78 10.11
CA LYS A 161 -10.96 20.48 11.42
C LYS A 161 -9.86 19.89 12.29
N LYS A 162 -9.58 18.60 12.14
CA LYS A 162 -8.58 17.87 12.93
C LYS A 162 -7.20 17.81 12.27
N ILE A 163 -7.03 18.33 11.06
CA ILE A 163 -5.79 18.16 10.30
C ILE A 163 -4.55 18.68 11.02
N GLY A 164 -4.70 19.75 11.79
CA GLY A 164 -3.63 20.36 12.58
C GLY A 164 -3.06 19.45 13.68
N SER A 165 -3.80 18.44 14.12
CA SER A 165 -3.36 17.47 15.13
C SER A 165 -3.03 16.09 14.54
N THR A 166 -2.89 16.00 13.23
CA THR A 166 -2.60 14.75 12.52
C THR A 166 -1.17 14.70 12.02
N ARG A 167 -0.75 13.52 11.52
CA ARG A 167 0.54 13.32 10.86
C ARG A 167 0.79 14.20 9.62
N TYR A 168 -0.24 14.87 9.11
CA TYR A 168 -0.16 15.74 7.94
C TYR A 168 0.28 17.17 8.28
N THR A 169 0.43 17.51 9.56
CA THR A 169 0.86 18.83 10.02
C THR A 169 2.06 18.69 10.93
N ASN A 170 3.21 19.27 10.55
CA ASN A 170 4.43 19.21 11.34
C ASN A 170 5.40 20.33 10.94
N ASP A 171 5.42 21.40 11.72
CA ASP A 171 6.30 22.55 11.45
C ASP A 171 7.80 22.21 11.48
N LYS A 172 8.20 21.18 12.24
CA LYS A 172 9.61 20.76 12.34
C LYS A 172 10.14 20.07 11.07
N GLN A 173 9.25 19.57 10.21
CA GLN A 173 9.60 18.92 8.94
C GLN A 173 9.56 19.88 7.74
N ILE A 174 9.38 21.16 7.98
CA ILE A 174 9.34 22.19 6.96
C ILE A 174 10.61 23.02 7.09
N THR A 175 11.38 23.11 6.00
CA THR A 175 12.52 24.01 5.90
C THR A 175 12.07 25.37 5.36
N ASP A 176 11.70 25.41 4.08
CA ASP A 176 11.30 26.64 3.39
C ASP A 176 9.84 26.59 2.91
N HIS A 177 9.40 25.44 2.43
CA HIS A 177 8.08 25.23 1.83
C HIS A 177 7.41 23.98 2.39
N TYR A 178 6.09 24.03 2.52
CA TYR A 178 5.27 22.86 2.88
C TYR A 178 4.87 22.08 1.63
N ALA A 179 4.15 20.99 1.80
CA ALA A 179 3.73 20.07 0.75
C ALA A 179 2.99 20.77 -0.41
N ILE A 180 3.01 20.13 -1.58
CA ILE A 180 2.25 20.57 -2.75
C ILE A 180 0.77 20.27 -2.51
N ILE A 181 -0.05 21.34 -2.46
CA ILE A 181 -1.51 21.25 -2.35
C ILE A 181 -2.18 22.25 -3.30
N PRO A 182 -3.42 22.00 -3.71
CA PRO A 182 -4.23 23.01 -4.41
C PRO A 182 -4.49 24.22 -3.51
N THR A 183 -4.48 25.42 -4.09
CA THR A 183 -4.74 26.67 -3.35
C THR A 183 -6.23 26.99 -3.23
N GLY A 184 -7.05 26.48 -4.17
CA GLY A 184 -8.47 26.81 -4.27
C GLY A 184 -8.74 28.17 -4.91
N GLN A 185 -7.77 28.74 -5.65
CA GLN A 185 -7.94 30.00 -6.38
C GLN A 185 -8.47 29.78 -7.79
#